data_a1d160ed2d4208b7a6f65a0db3451303
#
_entry.id   a1d160ed2d4208b7a6f65a0db3451303
#
_cell.length_a   1.000
_cell.length_b   1.000
_cell.length_c   1.000
_cell.angle_alpha   90.00
_cell.angle_beta   90.00
_cell.angle_gamma   90.00
#
_symmetry.space_group_name_H-M   'P 1'
#
loop_
_entity.id
_entity.type
_entity.pdbx_description
1 polymer ?
#
loop_
_entity_poly.entity_id
_entity_poly.type
_entity_poly.pdbx_seq_one_letter_code
_entity_poly.pdbx_strand_id
1 'polypeptide(L)'
;LVTENETVLFVDFRYYEAALKKSSGCRVVCFTKLFKDLISELKNNSVVNVFFEASDITVEKYNRFKKAFSENNIECVCDGSLDHKIEEIRCIKDESEIKKIAKAQEITEKSYLEVLNYLKPGVSERRVALELEHLIKLNGGEGVSFDLITITGKKTSLPHGVPSDDIVSEGDFFTFDIGSIFDGYHSDTTRTVAIKSADEEMKKVYDIVLKAQLAVLDSVKPGAKCSDVDKIARDIISENGYGKYFGHATGHGVGLDIHESPVVSPRSETMLKKGMIITDEPGIYLPGKFGVRIEDMLCVTDTGYKNFVSLPKELIIV
;
A
#
# COMPACT_ATOMS: atom_id res chain seq x y z
N LEU A 1 -3.11 2.68 -25.46
CA LEU A 1 -2.14 3.40 -26.28
C LEU A 1 -2.15 4.88 -25.89
N VAL A 2 -1.01 5.40 -25.49
CA VAL A 2 -0.82 6.84 -25.25
C VAL A 2 0.18 7.35 -26.27
N THR A 3 -0.16 8.43 -26.94
CA THR A 3 0.69 9.13 -27.91
C THR A 3 0.82 10.59 -27.51
N GLU A 4 1.61 11.38 -28.23
CA GLU A 4 1.72 12.82 -28.01
C GLU A 4 0.38 13.56 -28.24
N ASN A 5 -0.47 13.01 -29.11
CA ASN A 5 -1.69 13.68 -29.57
C ASN A 5 -2.97 13.19 -28.87
N GLU A 6 -3.02 11.91 -28.49
CA GLU A 6 -4.22 11.30 -27.92
C GLU A 6 -3.93 10.07 -27.07
N THR A 7 -4.88 9.76 -26.21
CA THR A 7 -4.95 8.49 -25.49
C THR A 7 -6.09 7.64 -26.07
N VAL A 8 -5.80 6.37 -26.38
CA VAL A 8 -6.76 5.41 -26.94
C VAL A 8 -6.85 4.17 -26.06
N LEU A 9 -8.04 3.89 -25.56
CA LEU A 9 -8.35 2.69 -24.80
C LEU A 9 -8.94 1.62 -25.73
N PHE A 10 -8.23 0.51 -25.89
CA PHE A 10 -8.70 -0.65 -26.66
C PHE A 10 -9.37 -1.65 -25.74
N VAL A 11 -10.63 -1.94 -25.99
CA VAL A 11 -11.41 -2.93 -25.23
C VAL A 11 -12.14 -3.87 -26.18
N ASP A 12 -12.45 -5.08 -25.71
CA ASP A 12 -13.35 -5.95 -26.47
C ASP A 12 -14.83 -5.61 -26.18
N PHE A 13 -15.72 -6.25 -26.93
CA PHE A 13 -17.16 -6.01 -26.85
C PHE A 13 -17.73 -6.08 -25.40
N ARG A 14 -17.19 -6.96 -24.54
CA ARG A 14 -17.69 -7.18 -23.19
C ARG A 14 -17.55 -5.94 -22.30
N TYR A 15 -16.52 -5.13 -22.55
CA TYR A 15 -16.16 -3.96 -21.75
C TYR A 15 -16.50 -2.63 -22.41
N TYR A 16 -16.91 -2.63 -23.68
CA TYR A 16 -17.03 -1.41 -24.48
C TYR A 16 -18.02 -0.41 -23.89
N GLU A 17 -19.23 -0.87 -23.51
CA GLU A 17 -20.25 0.02 -22.93
C GLU A 17 -19.79 0.59 -21.56
N ALA A 18 -19.17 -0.24 -20.73
CA ALA A 18 -18.65 0.20 -19.43
C ALA A 18 -17.50 1.21 -19.60
N ALA A 19 -16.60 0.96 -20.57
CA ALA A 19 -15.51 1.87 -20.87
C ALA A 19 -16.03 3.24 -21.35
N LEU A 20 -17.02 3.28 -22.25
CA LEU A 20 -17.64 4.54 -22.70
C LEU A 20 -18.24 5.37 -21.56
N LYS A 21 -18.78 4.70 -20.51
CA LYS A 21 -19.40 5.37 -19.37
C LYS A 21 -18.39 5.84 -18.32
N LYS A 22 -17.30 5.09 -18.14
CA LYS A 22 -16.35 5.31 -17.03
C LYS A 22 -15.07 6.03 -17.44
N SER A 23 -14.65 5.91 -18.72
CA SER A 23 -13.39 6.50 -19.16
C SER A 23 -13.57 7.98 -19.52
N SER A 24 -12.63 8.80 -19.05
CA SER A 24 -12.50 10.21 -19.43
C SER A 24 -11.09 10.46 -19.97
N GLY A 25 -10.96 11.45 -20.85
CA GLY A 25 -9.65 11.84 -21.39
C GLY A 25 -9.06 10.87 -22.42
N CYS A 26 -9.82 9.85 -22.84
CA CYS A 26 -9.36 8.91 -23.86
C CYS A 26 -10.49 8.57 -24.85
N ARG A 27 -10.09 8.21 -26.08
CA ARG A 27 -10.99 7.65 -27.07
C ARG A 27 -11.09 6.13 -26.88
N VAL A 28 -12.30 5.61 -26.77
CA VAL A 28 -12.54 4.17 -26.58
C VAL A 28 -12.76 3.50 -27.95
N VAL A 29 -12.02 2.42 -28.21
CA VAL A 29 -12.10 1.62 -29.43
C VAL A 29 -12.49 0.19 -29.06
N CYS A 30 -13.63 -0.28 -29.62
CA CYS A 30 -14.01 -1.69 -29.55
C CYS A 30 -13.26 -2.46 -30.65
N PHE A 31 -12.19 -3.17 -30.26
CA PHE A 31 -11.44 -3.93 -31.26
C PHE A 31 -12.13 -5.24 -31.65
N THR A 32 -11.98 -5.63 -32.92
CA THR A 32 -12.35 -6.95 -33.42
C THR A 32 -11.13 -7.84 -33.61
N LYS A 33 -10.01 -7.24 -34.01
CA LYS A 33 -8.70 -7.90 -34.21
C LYS A 33 -7.63 -6.98 -33.61
N LEU A 34 -7.34 -7.15 -32.31
CA LEU A 34 -6.49 -6.25 -31.53
C LEU A 34 -5.21 -5.80 -32.27
N PHE A 35 -4.39 -6.71 -32.77
CA PHE A 35 -3.14 -6.35 -33.44
C PHE A 35 -3.36 -5.55 -34.72
N LYS A 36 -4.39 -5.90 -35.53
CA LYS A 36 -4.71 -5.14 -36.74
C LYS A 36 -5.13 -3.72 -36.41
N ASP A 37 -6.01 -3.58 -35.42
CA ASP A 37 -6.59 -2.28 -35.05
C ASP A 37 -5.51 -1.40 -34.38
N LEU A 38 -4.66 -1.98 -33.50
CA LEU A 38 -3.49 -1.29 -32.92
C LEU A 38 -2.48 -0.84 -33.98
N ILE A 39 -2.08 -1.72 -34.92
CA ILE A 39 -1.11 -1.38 -35.99
C ILE A 39 -1.67 -0.26 -36.87
N SER A 40 -2.96 -0.31 -37.19
CA SER A 40 -3.61 0.78 -37.92
C SER A 40 -3.51 2.11 -37.18
N GLU A 41 -3.76 2.11 -35.88
CA GLU A 41 -3.69 3.31 -35.04
C GLU A 41 -2.26 3.86 -34.94
N LEU A 42 -1.28 2.97 -34.70
CA LEU A 42 0.13 3.34 -34.64
C LEU A 42 0.63 3.97 -35.95
N LYS A 43 0.22 3.41 -37.09
CA LYS A 43 0.55 3.96 -38.42
C LYS A 43 -0.11 5.31 -38.67
N ASN A 44 -1.38 5.47 -38.30
CA ASN A 44 -2.11 6.73 -38.45
C ASN A 44 -1.44 7.87 -37.62
N ASN A 45 -0.83 7.52 -36.50
CA ASN A 45 -0.08 8.46 -35.65
C ASN A 45 1.43 8.50 -35.96
N SER A 46 1.89 7.86 -37.05
CA SER A 46 3.30 7.80 -37.44
C SER A 46 4.25 7.28 -36.35
N VAL A 47 3.74 6.39 -35.48
CA VAL A 47 4.52 5.82 -34.38
C VAL A 47 5.47 4.76 -34.89
N VAL A 48 6.75 4.88 -34.55
CA VAL A 48 7.83 3.95 -34.91
C VAL A 48 8.38 3.17 -33.71
N ASN A 49 8.20 3.69 -32.49
CA ASN A 49 8.61 3.04 -31.24
C ASN A 49 7.43 2.93 -30.27
N VAL A 50 7.25 1.76 -29.66
CA VAL A 50 6.25 1.51 -28.64
C VAL A 50 6.94 1.01 -27.38
N PHE A 51 6.71 1.71 -26.27
CA PHE A 51 7.23 1.35 -24.97
C PHE A 51 6.21 0.51 -24.19
N PHE A 52 6.71 -0.45 -23.43
CA PHE A 52 5.92 -1.32 -22.57
C PHE A 52 6.38 -1.21 -21.13
N GLU A 53 5.44 -1.34 -20.21
CA GLU A 53 5.76 -1.51 -18.79
C GLU A 53 6.40 -2.89 -18.59
N ALA A 54 7.71 -2.88 -18.34
CA ALA A 54 8.51 -4.11 -18.23
C ALA A 54 8.14 -4.93 -16.99
N SER A 55 7.66 -4.26 -15.94
CA SER A 55 7.21 -4.89 -14.69
C SER A 55 5.84 -5.58 -14.80
N ASP A 56 4.99 -5.19 -15.76
CA ASP A 56 3.62 -5.72 -15.91
C ASP A 56 3.46 -6.68 -17.08
N ILE A 57 4.13 -6.39 -18.20
CA ILE A 57 3.94 -7.21 -19.42
C ILE A 57 4.56 -8.59 -19.25
N THR A 58 3.78 -9.66 -19.47
CA THR A 58 4.35 -11.01 -19.50
C THR A 58 5.24 -11.22 -20.72
N VAL A 59 6.27 -12.07 -20.58
CA VAL A 59 7.19 -12.41 -21.68
C VAL A 59 6.44 -12.92 -22.89
N GLU A 60 5.39 -13.72 -22.72
CA GLU A 60 4.56 -14.22 -23.82
C GLU A 60 3.85 -13.09 -24.56
N LYS A 61 3.18 -12.19 -23.82
CA LYS A 61 2.50 -11.02 -24.40
C LYS A 61 3.49 -10.14 -25.16
N TYR A 62 4.63 -9.80 -24.55
CA TYR A 62 5.66 -9.00 -25.18
C TYR A 62 6.14 -9.61 -26.51
N ASN A 63 6.46 -10.91 -26.52
CA ASN A 63 6.89 -11.59 -27.75
C ASN A 63 5.82 -11.57 -28.84
N ARG A 64 4.56 -11.67 -28.49
CA ARG A 64 3.44 -11.55 -29.46
C ARG A 64 3.35 -10.15 -30.06
N PHE A 65 3.47 -9.10 -29.23
CA PHE A 65 3.50 -7.72 -29.71
C PHE A 65 4.73 -7.48 -30.59
N LYS A 66 5.92 -7.87 -30.11
CA LYS A 66 7.18 -7.70 -30.81
C LYS A 66 7.13 -8.32 -32.22
N LYS A 67 6.59 -9.54 -32.35
CA LYS A 67 6.41 -10.20 -33.65
C LYS A 67 5.48 -9.40 -34.57
N ALA A 68 4.31 -9.02 -34.08
CA ALA A 68 3.31 -8.33 -34.89
C ALA A 68 3.78 -6.91 -35.31
N PHE A 69 4.50 -6.21 -34.43
CA PHE A 69 4.96 -4.85 -34.65
C PHE A 69 6.19 -4.81 -35.56
N SER A 70 7.15 -5.74 -35.41
CA SER A 70 8.34 -5.81 -36.26
C SER A 70 8.00 -6.06 -37.74
N GLU A 71 6.95 -6.84 -38.03
CA GLU A 71 6.44 -7.05 -39.39
C GLU A 71 5.89 -5.75 -40.04
N ASN A 72 5.71 -4.70 -39.24
CA ASN A 72 5.19 -3.40 -39.66
C ASN A 72 6.18 -2.25 -39.44
N ASN A 73 7.48 -2.54 -39.22
CA ASN A 73 8.55 -1.59 -38.94
C ASN A 73 8.30 -0.71 -37.69
N ILE A 74 7.68 -1.30 -36.66
CA ILE A 74 7.48 -0.66 -35.36
C ILE A 74 8.36 -1.39 -34.36
N GLU A 75 9.22 -0.65 -33.67
CA GLU A 75 10.12 -1.18 -32.65
C GLU A 75 9.41 -1.27 -31.29
N CYS A 76 9.67 -2.35 -30.56
CA CYS A 76 9.18 -2.55 -29.20
C CYS A 76 10.33 -2.29 -28.19
N VAL A 77 10.13 -1.36 -27.29
CA VAL A 77 11.05 -1.04 -26.20
C VAL A 77 10.47 -1.52 -24.88
N CYS A 78 11.24 -2.32 -24.13
CA CYS A 78 10.84 -2.89 -22.85
C CYS A 78 12.08 -2.96 -21.95
N ASP A 79 12.58 -1.78 -21.53
CA ASP A 79 13.84 -1.60 -20.83
C ASP A 79 13.68 -1.00 -19.42
N GLY A 80 12.42 -0.87 -18.94
CA GLY A 80 12.07 -0.28 -17.66
C GLY A 80 11.99 1.26 -17.66
N SER A 81 12.30 1.91 -18.79
CA SER A 81 12.26 3.38 -18.86
C SER A 81 10.83 3.94 -18.71
N LEU A 82 9.83 3.23 -19.25
CA LEU A 82 8.42 3.60 -19.11
C LEU A 82 7.96 3.40 -17.65
N ASP A 83 8.32 2.27 -17.05
CA ASP A 83 8.00 1.97 -15.63
C ASP A 83 8.47 3.10 -14.72
N HIS A 84 9.72 3.52 -14.91
CA HIS A 84 10.31 4.61 -14.11
C HIS A 84 9.54 5.94 -14.26
N LYS A 85 9.09 6.25 -15.48
CA LYS A 85 8.28 7.45 -15.72
C LYS A 85 6.90 7.37 -15.08
N ILE A 86 6.27 6.20 -15.13
CA ILE A 86 4.97 5.97 -14.48
C ILE A 86 5.12 6.06 -12.95
N GLU A 87 6.17 5.46 -12.38
CA GLU A 87 6.47 5.58 -10.95
C GLU A 87 6.69 7.03 -10.52
N GLU A 88 7.46 7.83 -11.28
CA GLU A 88 7.67 9.25 -11.00
C GLU A 88 6.35 10.03 -10.95
N ILE A 89 5.43 9.76 -11.88
CA ILE A 89 4.10 10.40 -11.93
C ILE A 89 3.23 9.94 -10.75
N ARG A 90 3.14 8.63 -10.51
CA ARG A 90 2.32 8.03 -9.45
C ARG A 90 2.80 8.40 -8.05
N CYS A 91 4.11 8.66 -7.90
CA CYS A 91 4.72 8.99 -6.61
C CYS A 91 4.16 10.31 -6.03
N ILE A 92 3.82 11.28 -6.88
CA ILE A 92 3.28 12.59 -6.48
C ILE A 92 1.77 12.60 -6.74
N LYS A 93 0.99 12.49 -5.69
CA LYS A 93 -0.47 12.47 -5.76
C LYS A 93 -1.03 13.89 -5.90
N ASP A 94 -2.02 14.05 -6.76
CA ASP A 94 -2.80 15.27 -6.84
C ASP A 94 -3.87 15.37 -5.73
N GLU A 95 -4.58 16.49 -5.65
CA GLU A 95 -5.60 16.71 -4.61
C GLU A 95 -6.78 15.73 -4.71
N SER A 96 -7.11 15.24 -5.90
CA SER A 96 -8.21 14.30 -6.09
C SER A 96 -7.83 12.89 -5.63
N GLU A 97 -6.61 12.47 -5.90
CA GLU A 97 -6.01 11.21 -5.44
C GLU A 97 -5.88 11.20 -3.92
N ILE A 98 -5.36 12.30 -3.34
CA ILE A 98 -5.23 12.47 -1.89
C ILE A 98 -6.59 12.34 -1.18
N LYS A 99 -7.66 12.87 -1.76
CA LYS A 99 -9.03 12.75 -1.20
C LYS A 99 -9.54 11.31 -1.22
N LYS A 100 -9.24 10.55 -2.27
CA LYS A 100 -9.64 9.14 -2.40
C LYS A 100 -8.88 8.27 -1.38
N ILE A 101 -7.58 8.47 -1.23
CA ILE A 101 -6.75 7.79 -0.24
C ILE A 101 -7.24 8.11 1.19
N ALA A 102 -7.53 9.39 1.47
CA ALA A 102 -8.09 9.80 2.75
C ALA A 102 -9.45 9.14 3.03
N LYS A 103 -10.28 8.95 1.98
CA LYS A 103 -11.56 8.25 2.12
C LYS A 103 -11.39 6.74 2.34
N ALA A 104 -10.43 6.11 1.67
CA ALA A 104 -10.06 4.73 1.95
C ALA A 104 -9.63 4.58 3.42
N GLN A 105 -8.80 5.49 3.92
CA GLN A 105 -8.37 5.47 5.33
C GLN A 105 -9.54 5.67 6.31
N GLU A 106 -10.46 6.57 6.03
CA GLU A 106 -11.68 6.76 6.85
C GLU A 106 -12.51 5.47 6.96
N ILE A 107 -12.66 4.74 5.84
CA ILE A 107 -13.37 3.46 5.81
C ILE A 107 -12.65 2.42 6.67
N THR A 108 -11.32 2.35 6.55
CA THR A 108 -10.48 1.43 7.35
C THR A 108 -10.62 1.72 8.84
N GLU A 109 -10.51 2.98 9.26
CA GLU A 109 -10.63 3.36 10.67
C GLU A 109 -12.01 3.05 11.24
N LYS A 110 -13.06 3.37 10.51
CA LYS A 110 -14.42 3.05 10.93
C LYS A 110 -14.61 1.55 11.12
N SER A 111 -14.12 0.75 10.19
CA SER A 111 -14.21 -0.71 10.25
C SER A 111 -13.38 -1.30 11.40
N TYR A 112 -12.20 -0.71 11.66
CA TYR A 112 -11.37 -1.08 12.80
C TYR A 112 -12.10 -0.82 14.14
N LEU A 113 -12.68 0.37 14.32
CA LEU A 113 -13.40 0.71 15.55
C LEU A 113 -14.63 -0.21 15.78
N GLU A 114 -15.30 -0.61 14.72
CA GLU A 114 -16.43 -1.52 14.79
C GLU A 114 -15.97 -2.95 15.14
N VAL A 115 -14.90 -3.46 14.53
CA VAL A 115 -14.39 -4.82 14.77
C VAL A 115 -13.79 -4.98 16.17
N LEU A 116 -13.28 -3.92 16.80
CA LEU A 116 -12.84 -3.96 18.19
C LEU A 116 -13.95 -4.43 19.15
N ASN A 117 -15.21 -4.09 18.89
CA ASN A 117 -16.34 -4.58 19.69
C ASN A 117 -16.58 -6.10 19.54
N TYR A 118 -16.06 -6.67 18.46
CA TYR A 118 -16.15 -8.10 18.18
C TYR A 118 -14.98 -8.90 18.78
N LEU A 119 -13.84 -8.23 19.00
CA LEU A 119 -12.62 -8.83 19.52
C LEU A 119 -12.77 -9.18 21.01
N LYS A 120 -12.62 -10.46 21.34
CA LYS A 120 -12.66 -10.96 22.72
C LYS A 120 -12.02 -12.36 22.81
N PRO A 121 -11.61 -12.81 24.00
CA PRO A 121 -11.15 -14.16 24.22
C PRO A 121 -12.15 -15.21 23.67
N GLY A 122 -11.63 -16.25 23.01
CA GLY A 122 -12.43 -17.31 22.41
C GLY A 122 -12.82 -17.10 20.94
N VAL A 123 -12.58 -15.94 20.37
CA VAL A 123 -12.76 -15.68 18.90
C VAL A 123 -11.48 -16.11 18.16
N SER A 124 -11.63 -16.69 16.97
CA SER A 124 -10.46 -17.01 16.13
C SER A 124 -10.03 -15.84 15.28
N GLU A 125 -8.72 -15.80 14.92
CA GLU A 125 -8.16 -14.79 13.99
C GLU A 125 -8.96 -14.71 12.69
N ARG A 126 -9.26 -15.86 12.08
CA ARG A 126 -10.06 -15.96 10.85
C ARG A 126 -11.44 -15.31 10.97
N ARG A 127 -12.08 -15.46 12.12
CA ARG A 127 -13.40 -14.82 12.35
C ARG A 127 -13.28 -13.32 12.44
N VAL A 128 -12.22 -12.80 13.05
CA VAL A 128 -11.94 -11.36 13.10
C VAL A 128 -11.64 -10.83 11.69
N ALA A 129 -10.82 -11.53 10.89
CA ALA A 129 -10.52 -11.15 9.51
C ALA A 129 -11.79 -11.07 8.65
N LEU A 130 -12.66 -12.08 8.71
CA LEU A 130 -13.91 -12.13 7.95
C LEU A 130 -14.87 -11.02 8.35
N GLU A 131 -14.97 -10.73 9.65
CA GLU A 131 -15.83 -9.64 10.14
C GLU A 131 -15.30 -8.29 9.67
N LEU A 132 -13.97 -8.08 9.73
CA LEU A 132 -13.34 -6.85 9.28
C LEU A 132 -13.51 -6.64 7.76
N GLU A 133 -13.30 -7.67 6.95
CA GLU A 133 -13.56 -7.60 5.51
C GLU A 133 -15.02 -7.26 5.20
N HIS A 134 -15.96 -7.86 5.95
CA HIS A 134 -17.40 -7.55 5.84
C HIS A 134 -17.66 -6.07 6.17
N LEU A 135 -17.10 -5.57 7.28
CA LEU A 135 -17.26 -4.19 7.71
C LEU A 135 -16.66 -3.19 6.72
N ILE A 136 -15.49 -3.47 6.14
CA ILE A 136 -14.86 -2.64 5.10
C ILE A 136 -15.83 -2.47 3.91
N LYS A 137 -16.41 -3.56 3.42
CA LYS A 137 -17.38 -3.52 2.31
C LYS A 137 -18.68 -2.81 2.70
N LEU A 138 -19.18 -3.06 3.91
CA LEU A 138 -20.37 -2.41 4.43
C LEU A 138 -20.19 -0.89 4.59
N ASN A 139 -18.99 -0.45 4.96
CA ASN A 139 -18.65 0.95 5.13
C ASN A 139 -18.30 1.67 3.81
N GLY A 140 -18.38 0.98 2.66
CA GLY A 140 -18.26 1.55 1.33
C GLY A 140 -16.89 1.34 0.66
N GLY A 141 -16.03 0.46 1.20
CA GLY A 141 -14.82 0.01 0.53
C GLY A 141 -15.14 -0.95 -0.62
N GLU A 142 -14.34 -0.88 -1.69
CA GLU A 142 -14.42 -1.81 -2.82
C GLU A 142 -13.90 -3.20 -2.44
N GLY A 143 -13.00 -3.26 -1.48
CA GLY A 143 -12.36 -4.46 -0.93
C GLY A 143 -11.30 -4.12 0.07
N VAL A 144 -10.55 -5.13 0.48
CA VAL A 144 -9.34 -4.96 1.31
C VAL A 144 -8.17 -4.55 0.44
N SER A 145 -7.25 -3.74 0.96
CA SER A 145 -6.03 -3.30 0.26
C SER A 145 -5.07 -4.45 -0.03
N PHE A 146 -5.02 -5.39 0.87
CA PHE A 146 -4.16 -6.58 0.88
C PHE A 146 -4.77 -7.66 1.77
N ASP A 147 -4.18 -8.85 1.79
CA ASP A 147 -4.61 -9.91 2.70
C ASP A 147 -4.44 -9.47 4.15
N LEU A 148 -5.56 -9.28 4.85
CA LEU A 148 -5.59 -8.74 6.21
C LEU A 148 -4.71 -9.53 7.17
N ILE A 149 -3.91 -8.84 7.98
CA ILE A 149 -3.15 -9.44 9.07
C ILE A 149 -3.92 -9.18 10.36
N THR A 150 -4.63 -10.19 10.85
CA THR A 150 -5.38 -10.18 12.11
C THR A 150 -4.95 -11.39 12.92
N ILE A 151 -3.89 -11.22 13.71
CA ILE A 151 -3.15 -12.30 14.34
C ILE A 151 -2.96 -12.06 15.83
N THR A 152 -2.90 -13.16 16.62
CA THR A 152 -2.86 -13.12 18.09
C THR A 152 -1.66 -13.81 18.69
N GLY A 153 -1.31 -13.42 19.91
CA GLY A 153 -0.30 -14.06 20.75
C GLY A 153 1.07 -14.17 20.09
N LYS A 154 1.65 -15.36 20.10
CA LYS A 154 3.00 -15.61 19.55
C LYS A 154 3.09 -15.33 18.04
N LYS A 155 2.00 -15.45 17.31
CA LYS A 155 1.96 -15.19 15.88
C LYS A 155 2.19 -13.73 15.53
N THR A 156 1.92 -12.80 16.44
CA THR A 156 2.23 -11.37 16.22
C THR A 156 3.72 -11.11 16.00
N SER A 157 4.60 -12.07 16.36
CA SER A 157 6.03 -12.03 16.02
C SER A 157 6.35 -12.29 14.54
N LEU A 158 5.35 -12.59 13.71
CA LEU A 158 5.48 -12.79 12.27
C LEU A 158 4.98 -11.53 11.55
N PRO A 159 5.85 -10.71 10.95
CA PRO A 159 5.43 -9.46 10.28
C PRO A 159 4.31 -9.65 9.25
N HIS A 160 4.34 -10.76 8.51
CA HIS A 160 3.33 -11.15 7.51
C HIS A 160 2.56 -12.41 7.94
N GLY A 161 2.13 -12.45 9.21
CA GLY A 161 1.37 -13.57 9.74
C GLY A 161 -0.02 -13.67 9.09
N VAL A 162 -0.42 -14.87 8.67
CA VAL A 162 -1.72 -15.11 8.03
C VAL A 162 -2.75 -15.53 9.08
N PRO A 163 -3.96 -14.93 9.08
CA PRO A 163 -5.04 -15.33 9.98
C PRO A 163 -5.40 -16.80 9.87
N SER A 164 -5.51 -17.48 11.01
CA SER A 164 -5.83 -18.92 11.11
C SER A 164 -6.99 -19.17 12.06
N ASP A 165 -7.13 -20.42 12.47
CA ASP A 165 -8.09 -20.82 13.50
C ASP A 165 -7.54 -20.68 14.93
N ASP A 166 -6.36 -20.04 15.10
CA ASP A 166 -5.81 -19.71 16.41
C ASP A 166 -6.78 -18.80 17.17
N ILE A 167 -6.89 -19.09 18.46
CA ILE A 167 -7.91 -18.46 19.34
C ILE A 167 -7.27 -17.34 20.15
N VAL A 168 -7.92 -16.20 20.16
CA VAL A 168 -7.57 -15.04 21.00
C VAL A 168 -7.66 -15.42 22.47
N SER A 169 -6.61 -15.15 23.24
CA SER A 169 -6.52 -15.45 24.66
C SER A 169 -6.24 -14.20 25.50
N GLU A 170 -6.64 -14.22 26.77
CA GLU A 170 -6.29 -13.15 27.72
C GLU A 170 -4.76 -13.06 27.88
N GLY A 171 -4.23 -11.85 27.90
CA GLY A 171 -2.80 -11.57 27.99
C GLY A 171 -2.06 -11.61 26.64
N ASP A 172 -2.76 -11.88 25.54
CA ASP A 172 -2.15 -11.80 24.21
C ASP A 172 -2.10 -10.36 23.69
N PHE A 173 -1.13 -10.09 22.82
CA PHE A 173 -1.29 -9.05 21.81
C PHE A 173 -2.13 -9.53 20.66
N PHE A 174 -2.88 -8.62 20.06
CA PHE A 174 -3.56 -8.82 18.79
C PHE A 174 -3.12 -7.70 17.84
N THR A 175 -2.59 -8.08 16.67
CA THR A 175 -2.18 -7.13 15.64
C THR A 175 -3.22 -7.10 14.54
N PHE A 176 -3.67 -5.88 14.23
CA PHE A 176 -4.43 -5.54 13.04
C PHE A 176 -3.51 -4.78 12.09
N ASP A 177 -3.22 -5.36 10.94
CA ASP A 177 -2.62 -4.66 9.82
C ASP A 177 -3.62 -4.75 8.66
N ILE A 178 -4.16 -3.60 8.27
CA ILE A 178 -5.45 -3.51 7.60
C ILE A 178 -5.50 -2.30 6.67
N GLY A 179 -6.20 -2.47 5.57
CA GLY A 179 -6.47 -1.39 4.64
C GLY A 179 -7.69 -1.66 3.79
N SER A 180 -8.25 -0.62 3.20
CA SER A 180 -9.37 -0.69 2.27
C SER A 180 -9.05 -0.01 0.94
N ILE A 181 -9.83 -0.33 -0.07
CA ILE A 181 -9.76 0.31 -1.40
C ILE A 181 -10.99 1.19 -1.58
N PHE A 182 -10.78 2.41 -2.03
CA PHE A 182 -11.84 3.34 -2.43
C PHE A 182 -11.48 4.03 -3.74
N ASP A 183 -12.34 3.89 -4.74
CA ASP A 183 -12.16 4.42 -6.11
C ASP A 183 -10.76 4.07 -6.67
N GLY A 184 -10.34 2.81 -6.46
CA GLY A 184 -9.07 2.24 -6.89
C GLY A 184 -7.85 2.62 -6.04
N TYR A 185 -7.98 3.47 -5.00
CA TYR A 185 -6.88 3.88 -4.13
C TYR A 185 -6.89 3.12 -2.81
N HIS A 186 -5.69 2.78 -2.35
CA HIS A 186 -5.44 1.97 -1.16
C HIS A 186 -5.27 2.83 0.10
N SER A 187 -5.55 2.24 1.26
CA SER A 187 -5.11 2.71 2.57
C SER A 187 -4.35 1.61 3.31
N ASP A 188 -3.61 2.02 4.34
CA ASP A 188 -2.77 1.14 5.14
C ASP A 188 -2.68 1.63 6.58
N THR A 189 -2.85 0.73 7.55
CA THR A 189 -2.75 1.06 8.98
C THR A 189 -2.56 -0.17 9.83
N THR A 190 -1.57 -0.14 10.71
CA THR A 190 -1.39 -1.18 11.73
C THR A 190 -1.67 -0.64 13.14
N ARG A 191 -2.38 -1.42 13.93
CA ARG A 191 -2.52 -1.25 15.38
C ARG A 191 -2.35 -2.59 16.09
N THR A 192 -1.59 -2.56 17.18
CA THR A 192 -1.47 -3.68 18.11
C THR A 192 -2.23 -3.35 19.39
N VAL A 193 -3.12 -4.23 19.83
CA VAL A 193 -3.89 -4.08 21.06
C VAL A 193 -3.59 -5.23 22.03
N ALA A 194 -3.83 -5.06 23.34
CA ALA A 194 -3.71 -6.12 24.34
C ALA A 194 -5.08 -6.67 24.73
N ILE A 195 -5.17 -7.96 24.92
CA ILE A 195 -6.39 -8.65 25.32
C ILE A 195 -6.44 -8.75 26.84
N LYS A 196 -7.34 -7.99 27.48
CA LYS A 196 -7.57 -7.89 28.95
C LYS A 196 -6.39 -7.39 29.76
N SER A 197 -5.14 -7.71 29.38
CA SER A 197 -3.95 -7.28 30.10
C SER A 197 -2.72 -7.32 29.21
N ALA A 198 -1.67 -6.59 29.61
CA ALA A 198 -0.33 -6.68 29.04
C ALA A 198 0.68 -6.76 30.18
N ASP A 199 1.68 -7.62 30.07
CA ASP A 199 2.78 -7.67 31.03
C ASP A 199 3.79 -6.53 30.83
N GLU A 200 4.78 -6.45 31.69
CA GLU A 200 5.77 -5.36 31.69
C GLU A 200 6.71 -5.42 30.46
N GLU A 201 7.01 -6.63 29.93
CA GLU A 201 7.81 -6.80 28.70
C GLU A 201 7.01 -6.31 27.50
N MET A 202 5.74 -6.65 27.41
CA MET A 202 4.81 -6.21 26.37
C MET A 202 4.69 -4.69 26.35
N LYS A 203 4.41 -4.08 27.48
CA LYS A 203 4.31 -2.60 27.62
C LYS A 203 5.61 -1.92 27.21
N LYS A 204 6.75 -2.41 27.70
CA LYS A 204 8.07 -1.87 27.36
C LYS A 204 8.34 -1.90 25.87
N VAL A 205 8.08 -3.03 25.20
CA VAL A 205 8.30 -3.17 23.76
C VAL A 205 7.35 -2.26 22.99
N TYR A 206 6.08 -2.17 23.40
CA TYR A 206 5.10 -1.28 22.80
C TYR A 206 5.56 0.19 22.88
N ASP A 207 6.00 0.65 24.04
CA ASP A 207 6.47 2.02 24.26
C ASP A 207 7.71 2.36 23.41
N ILE A 208 8.60 1.39 23.17
CA ILE A 208 9.77 1.59 22.29
C ILE A 208 9.32 1.76 20.83
N VAL A 209 8.39 0.93 20.36
CA VAL A 209 7.84 1.06 18.98
C VAL A 209 7.08 2.37 18.85
N LEU A 210 6.24 2.73 19.81
CA LEU A 210 5.52 4.01 19.81
C LEU A 210 6.48 5.20 19.78
N LYS A 211 7.54 5.18 20.59
CA LYS A 211 8.57 6.23 20.58
C LYS A 211 9.27 6.34 19.24
N ALA A 212 9.56 5.21 18.59
CA ALA A 212 10.19 5.19 17.28
C ALA A 212 9.26 5.78 16.23
N GLN A 213 7.98 5.38 16.22
CA GLN A 213 6.97 5.86 15.29
C GLN A 213 6.74 7.38 15.44
N LEU A 214 6.58 7.89 16.66
CA LEU A 214 6.41 9.32 16.89
C LEU A 214 7.63 10.14 16.45
N ALA A 215 8.85 9.63 16.65
CA ALA A 215 10.05 10.31 16.21
C ALA A 215 10.19 10.36 14.68
N VAL A 216 9.73 9.32 13.96
CA VAL A 216 9.65 9.33 12.51
C VAL A 216 8.66 10.40 12.04
N LEU A 217 7.47 10.47 12.62
CA LEU A 217 6.47 11.51 12.31
C LEU A 217 7.10 12.90 12.36
N ASP A 218 7.82 13.23 13.44
CA ASP A 218 8.46 14.54 13.63
C ASP A 218 9.52 14.87 12.54
N SER A 219 10.02 13.87 11.84
CA SER A 219 11.05 14.04 10.80
C SER A 219 10.50 14.20 9.38
N VAL A 220 9.22 13.82 9.16
CA VAL A 220 8.62 13.82 7.82
C VAL A 220 8.31 15.24 7.35
N LYS A 221 9.02 15.68 6.31
CA LYS A 221 8.85 16.98 5.65
C LYS A 221 9.46 16.97 4.26
N PRO A 222 9.11 17.93 3.39
CA PRO A 222 9.80 18.07 2.11
C PRO A 222 11.29 18.22 2.28
N GLY A 223 12.07 17.51 1.46
CA GLY A 223 13.53 17.51 1.52
C GLY A 223 14.13 16.57 2.57
N ALA A 224 13.35 15.86 3.35
CA ALA A 224 13.86 14.77 4.19
C ALA A 224 14.25 13.58 3.28
N LYS A 225 15.40 12.97 3.52
CA LYS A 225 15.85 11.77 2.81
C LYS A 225 15.21 10.53 3.44
N CYS A 226 14.64 9.65 2.63
CA CYS A 226 13.97 8.46 3.12
C CYS A 226 14.87 7.56 3.99
N SER A 227 16.17 7.44 3.67
CA SER A 227 17.12 6.69 4.50
C SER A 227 17.39 7.35 5.86
N ASP A 228 17.34 8.68 5.94
CA ASP A 228 17.52 9.38 7.22
C ASP A 228 16.26 9.24 8.09
N VAL A 229 15.07 9.25 7.48
CA VAL A 229 13.79 8.97 8.14
C VAL A 229 13.77 7.54 8.70
N ASP A 230 14.14 6.54 7.90
CA ASP A 230 14.26 5.13 8.36
C ASP A 230 15.26 5.00 9.52
N LYS A 231 16.38 5.69 9.44
CA LYS A 231 17.43 5.62 10.46
C LYS A 231 16.94 6.04 11.85
N ILE A 232 16.01 6.98 11.95
CA ILE A 232 15.46 7.45 13.24
C ILE A 232 14.79 6.30 14.00
N ALA A 233 13.86 5.58 13.34
CA ALA A 233 13.19 4.44 13.97
C ALA A 233 14.21 3.35 14.35
N ARG A 234 15.11 3.06 13.43
CA ARG A 234 16.12 2.00 13.58
C ARG A 234 17.10 2.28 14.70
N ASP A 235 17.55 3.52 14.87
CA ASP A 235 18.43 3.93 15.97
C ASP A 235 17.71 3.78 17.31
N ILE A 236 16.49 4.29 17.46
CA ILE A 236 15.72 4.20 18.72
C ILE A 236 15.52 2.73 19.12
N ILE A 237 15.12 1.87 18.18
CA ILE A 237 14.91 0.45 18.43
C ILE A 237 16.23 -0.24 18.79
N SER A 238 17.33 0.12 18.13
CA SER A 238 18.66 -0.48 18.37
C SER A 238 19.27 -0.05 19.71
N GLU A 239 19.16 1.21 20.08
CA GLU A 239 19.62 1.77 21.36
C GLU A 239 18.92 1.10 22.55
N ASN A 240 17.67 0.64 22.36
CA ASN A 240 16.94 -0.11 23.36
C ASN A 240 17.22 -1.62 23.35
N GLY A 241 18.16 -2.10 22.50
CA GLY A 241 18.61 -3.50 22.45
C GLY A 241 17.78 -4.41 21.52
N TYR A 242 16.84 -3.84 20.73
CA TYR A 242 15.95 -4.61 19.85
C TYR A 242 16.27 -4.50 18.37
N GLY A 243 17.37 -3.88 17.95
CA GLY A 243 17.70 -3.62 16.55
C GLY A 243 17.65 -4.85 15.63
N LYS A 244 18.06 -6.03 16.11
CA LYS A 244 17.98 -7.29 15.34
C LYS A 244 16.56 -7.81 15.11
N TYR A 245 15.57 -7.23 15.77
CA TYR A 245 14.17 -7.63 15.69
C TYR A 245 13.32 -6.65 14.86
N PHE A 246 13.95 -5.66 14.21
CA PHE A 246 13.33 -4.77 13.24
C PHE A 246 13.97 -5.01 11.86
N GLY A 247 13.38 -5.89 11.08
CA GLY A 247 13.99 -6.47 9.88
C GLY A 247 13.45 -5.94 8.54
N HIS A 248 12.47 -5.02 8.53
CA HIS A 248 11.89 -4.46 7.30
C HIS A 248 12.14 -2.94 7.16
N ALA A 249 11.70 -2.34 6.08
CA ALA A 249 11.72 -0.90 5.87
C ALA A 249 10.79 -0.19 6.86
N THR A 250 11.07 1.07 7.18
CA THR A 250 10.19 1.87 8.04
C THR A 250 8.90 2.27 7.34
N GLY A 251 8.84 2.18 6.01
CA GLY A 251 7.62 2.47 5.27
C GLY A 251 7.79 2.41 3.75
N HIS A 252 6.69 2.63 3.07
CA HIS A 252 6.58 2.61 1.60
C HIS A 252 5.54 3.62 1.12
N GLY A 253 5.52 3.90 -0.18
CA GLY A 253 4.48 4.67 -0.82
C GLY A 253 3.16 3.89 -0.91
N VAL A 254 2.04 4.62 -0.88
CA VAL A 254 0.69 4.07 -1.07
C VAL A 254 -0.04 4.89 -2.12
N GLY A 255 -0.83 4.22 -2.97
CA GLY A 255 -1.62 4.88 -4.01
C GLY A 255 -2.58 3.94 -4.73
N LEU A 256 -2.39 3.77 -6.03
CA LEU A 256 -3.13 2.79 -6.84
C LEU A 256 -2.71 1.35 -6.55
N ASP A 257 -1.48 1.17 -6.07
CA ASP A 257 -1.03 -0.09 -5.48
C ASP A 257 -0.75 0.14 -4.00
N ILE A 258 -0.84 -0.93 -3.22
CA ILE A 258 -0.54 -0.86 -1.78
C ILE A 258 0.94 -0.53 -1.54
N HIS A 259 1.83 -1.06 -2.34
CA HIS A 259 3.26 -0.77 -2.29
C HIS A 259 3.70 -0.01 -3.53
N GLU A 260 4.04 1.26 -3.36
CA GLU A 260 4.56 2.15 -4.40
C GLU A 260 5.85 2.83 -3.94
N SER A 261 6.48 3.57 -4.87
CA SER A 261 7.53 4.53 -4.51
C SER A 261 6.96 5.75 -3.75
N PRO A 262 7.72 6.32 -2.78
CA PRO A 262 9.08 5.95 -2.41
C PRO A 262 9.12 4.84 -1.35
N VAL A 263 10.24 4.13 -1.23
CA VAL A 263 10.50 3.24 -0.09
C VAL A 263 11.29 3.98 0.98
N VAL A 264 10.80 3.96 2.22
CA VAL A 264 11.47 4.55 3.40
C VAL A 264 12.33 3.47 4.05
N SER A 265 13.57 3.32 3.56
CA SER A 265 14.46 2.23 3.94
C SER A 265 15.93 2.69 4.05
N PRO A 266 16.82 1.89 4.68
CA PRO A 266 18.23 2.27 4.87
C PRO A 266 18.99 2.59 3.59
N ARG A 267 18.52 2.11 2.43
CA ARG A 267 19.20 2.27 1.13
C ARG A 267 18.54 3.30 0.22
N SER A 268 17.46 3.93 0.65
CA SER A 268 16.71 4.86 -0.19
C SER A 268 17.41 6.21 -0.29
N GLU A 269 17.70 6.62 -1.51
CA GLU A 269 18.27 7.94 -1.82
C GLU A 269 17.18 8.98 -2.13
N THR A 270 15.91 8.58 -2.11
CA THR A 270 14.79 9.45 -2.46
C THR A 270 14.58 10.54 -1.41
N MET A 271 14.40 11.76 -1.90
CA MET A 271 14.02 12.91 -1.08
C MET A 271 12.50 13.05 -1.08
N LEU A 272 11.90 13.19 0.09
CA LEU A 272 10.46 13.41 0.21
C LEU A 272 10.06 14.73 -0.45
N LYS A 273 8.95 14.68 -1.19
CA LYS A 273 8.37 15.85 -1.88
C LYS A 273 6.90 15.97 -1.52
N LYS A 274 6.37 17.20 -1.57
CA LYS A 274 4.94 17.46 -1.44
C LYS A 274 4.12 16.55 -2.36
N GLY A 275 3.02 16.00 -1.85
CA GLY A 275 2.15 15.08 -2.57
C GLY A 275 2.58 13.61 -2.51
N MET A 276 3.76 13.29 -1.98
CA MET A 276 4.11 11.91 -1.67
C MET A 276 3.29 11.41 -0.49
N ILE A 277 2.81 10.18 -0.60
CA ILE A 277 2.14 9.47 0.50
C ILE A 277 3.04 8.31 0.89
N ILE A 278 3.31 8.18 2.17
CA ILE A 278 4.17 7.12 2.74
C ILE A 278 3.53 6.53 3.99
N THR A 279 3.85 5.28 4.29
CA THR A 279 3.63 4.68 5.61
C THR A 279 4.78 5.00 6.55
N ASP A 280 4.51 4.91 7.86
CA ASP A 280 5.46 4.96 8.96
C ASP A 280 5.10 3.84 9.92
N GLU A 281 5.79 2.69 9.82
CA GLU A 281 5.38 1.40 10.38
C GLU A 281 6.49 0.66 11.14
N PRO A 282 7.25 1.29 12.02
CA PRO A 282 8.27 0.57 12.78
C PRO A 282 7.67 -0.56 13.60
N GLY A 283 8.44 -1.65 13.76
CA GLY A 283 8.01 -2.82 14.52
C GLY A 283 9.15 -3.56 15.20
N ILE A 284 8.81 -4.27 16.27
CA ILE A 284 9.69 -5.19 16.98
C ILE A 284 9.02 -6.56 17.03
N TYR A 285 9.70 -7.59 16.54
CA TYR A 285 9.16 -8.94 16.43
C TYR A 285 10.05 -9.92 17.21
N LEU A 286 9.57 -10.40 18.37
CA LEU A 286 10.30 -11.32 19.26
C LEU A 286 9.93 -12.76 18.95
N PRO A 287 10.79 -13.54 18.25
CA PRO A 287 10.44 -14.89 17.80
C PRO A 287 9.92 -15.78 18.93
N GLY A 288 8.73 -16.37 18.70
CA GLY A 288 8.08 -17.27 19.64
C GLY A 288 7.48 -16.62 20.89
N LYS A 289 7.56 -15.29 21.00
CA LYS A 289 6.92 -14.51 22.07
C LYS A 289 5.76 -13.69 21.52
N PHE A 290 6.04 -12.52 20.95
CA PHE A 290 5.06 -11.57 20.37
C PHE A 290 5.77 -10.56 19.47
N GLY A 291 4.99 -9.77 18.75
CA GLY A 291 5.45 -8.60 18.01
C GLY A 291 4.53 -7.40 18.22
N VAL A 292 5.07 -6.23 17.92
CA VAL A 292 4.35 -4.95 17.94
C VAL A 292 4.69 -4.19 16.67
N ARG A 293 3.68 -3.69 15.95
CA ARG A 293 3.78 -2.70 14.90
C ARG A 293 2.77 -1.61 15.16
N ILE A 294 3.16 -0.36 14.95
CA ILE A 294 2.28 0.82 14.97
C ILE A 294 2.54 1.57 13.68
N GLU A 295 1.50 1.79 12.91
CA GLU A 295 1.61 2.35 11.58
C GLU A 295 0.61 3.46 11.34
N ASP A 296 1.09 4.52 10.71
CA ASP A 296 0.28 5.58 10.14
C ASP A 296 0.61 5.79 8.67
N MET A 297 -0.33 6.36 7.94
CA MET A 297 -0.18 6.78 6.56
C MET A 297 -0.18 8.31 6.46
N LEU A 298 0.85 8.87 5.83
CA LEU A 298 1.19 10.30 5.85
C LEU A 298 1.22 10.87 4.45
N CYS A 299 0.64 12.06 4.25
CA CYS A 299 0.85 12.87 3.05
C CYS A 299 1.84 13.99 3.34
N VAL A 300 2.92 14.07 2.58
CA VAL A 300 3.91 15.15 2.67
C VAL A 300 3.30 16.45 2.15
N THR A 301 3.33 17.51 2.97
CA THR A 301 2.79 18.85 2.65
C THR A 301 3.91 19.82 2.27
N ASP A 302 3.62 21.12 2.19
CA ASP A 302 4.64 22.14 1.91
C ASP A 302 5.67 22.31 3.02
N THR A 303 5.30 22.03 4.30
CA THR A 303 6.15 22.32 5.47
C THR A 303 6.36 21.15 6.41
N GLY A 304 5.64 20.04 6.22
CA GLY A 304 5.65 18.87 7.09
C GLY A 304 4.81 17.76 6.47
N TYR A 305 3.87 17.23 7.23
CA TYR A 305 2.97 16.18 6.77
C TYR A 305 1.53 16.39 7.26
N LYS A 306 0.59 15.72 6.61
CA LYS A 306 -0.76 15.48 7.10
C LYS A 306 -0.89 13.99 7.39
N ASN A 307 -1.21 13.65 8.63
CA ASN A 307 -1.55 12.28 8.99
C ASN A 307 -2.98 11.97 8.56
N PHE A 308 -3.19 10.85 7.85
CA PHE A 308 -4.52 10.37 7.51
C PHE A 308 -5.14 9.52 8.61
N VAL A 309 -4.31 8.96 9.51
CA VAL A 309 -4.75 8.07 10.58
C VAL A 309 -5.05 8.88 11.85
N SER A 310 -6.28 8.75 12.33
CA SER A 310 -6.77 9.40 13.55
C SER A 310 -6.88 8.45 14.75
N LEU A 311 -6.66 7.16 14.53
CA LEU A 311 -6.74 6.13 15.57
C LEU A 311 -5.70 6.37 16.68
N PRO A 312 -6.05 6.15 17.95
CA PRO A 312 -5.10 6.23 19.07
C PRO A 312 -3.87 5.35 18.83
N LYS A 313 -2.70 5.84 19.26
CA LYS A 313 -1.43 5.13 19.17
C LYS A 313 -1.02 4.47 20.48
N GLU A 314 -1.58 4.95 21.59
CA GLU A 314 -1.38 4.37 22.90
C GLU A 314 -1.91 2.95 22.97
N LEU A 315 -1.33 2.12 23.81
CA LEU A 315 -1.76 0.73 23.99
C LEU A 315 -3.22 0.66 24.47
N ILE A 316 -4.07 0.15 23.63
CA ILE A 316 -5.47 -0.15 23.96
C ILE A 316 -5.53 -1.56 24.58
N ILE A 317 -6.25 -1.67 25.70
CA ILE A 317 -6.58 -2.93 26.33
C ILE A 317 -8.07 -3.21 26.09
N VAL A 318 -8.36 -4.29 25.39
CA VAL A 318 -9.72 -4.71 24.96
C VAL A 318 -10.30 -5.76 25.91
#